data_fa238881eddad42cc7b3b9bd7ce9c363
#
_entry.id   fa238881eddad42cc7b3b9bd7ce9c363
#
_cell.length_a   1.000
_cell.length_b   1.000
_cell.length_c   1.000
_cell.angle_alpha   90.00
_cell.angle_beta   90.00
_cell.angle_gamma   90.00
#
_symmetry.space_group_name_H-M   'P 1'
#
loop_
_entity.id
_entity.type
_entity.pdbx_description
1 polymer ?
#
loop_
_entity_poly.entity_id
_entity_poly.type
_entity_poly.pdbx_seq_one_letter_code
_entity_poly.pdbx_strand_id
1 'polypeptide(L)'
;MRYLVGLSCEEYYHYDNISFCHNDLFLLQETLINFCDYAKENVHSQMIYKDADESDCEYWYSEISKICNKMTPYDSILFYFAGHGMALGED
;
A
#
# COMPACT_ATOMS: atom_id res chain seq x y z
N MET A 1 -1.23 2.87 -18.31
CA MET A 1 -1.01 1.78 -17.34
C MET A 1 -1.69 2.06 -16.03
N ARG A 2 -2.03 1.01 -15.28
CA ARG A 2 -2.66 1.13 -13.98
C ARG A 2 -1.73 0.58 -12.94
N TYR A 3 -1.48 1.36 -11.90
CA TYR A 3 -0.57 1.00 -10.81
C TYR A 3 -1.33 0.89 -9.50
N LEU A 4 -0.94 -0.08 -8.67
CA LEU A 4 -1.41 -0.18 -7.30
C LEU A 4 -0.24 0.03 -6.36
N VAL A 5 -0.44 0.87 -5.35
CA VAL A 5 0.45 0.95 -4.19
C VAL A 5 -0.39 0.61 -2.98
N GLY A 6 -0.14 -0.54 -2.39
CA GLY A 6 -0.92 -1.05 -1.27
C GLY A 6 -0.06 -1.34 -0.06
N LEU A 7 -0.60 -1.02 1.11
CA LEU A 7 0.10 -1.20 2.37
C LEU A 7 -0.87 -1.72 3.41
N SER A 8 -0.49 -2.76 4.15
CA SER A 8 -1.30 -3.25 5.27
C SER A 8 -0.42 -3.52 6.48
N CYS A 9 -0.97 -3.25 7.66
CA CYS A 9 -0.30 -3.52 8.93
C CYS A 9 -1.32 -4.01 9.93
N GLU A 10 -1.06 -5.16 10.57
CA GLU A 10 -2.01 -5.79 11.48
C GLU A 10 -1.57 -5.76 12.93
N GLU A 11 -0.28 -5.76 13.21
CA GLU A 11 0.24 -5.84 14.57
C GLU A 11 0.91 -4.56 14.98
N TYR A 12 0.66 -4.14 16.22
CA TYR A 12 1.13 -2.85 16.73
C TYR A 12 1.68 -3.01 18.12
N TYR A 13 2.71 -2.22 18.46
CA TYR A 13 3.29 -2.23 19.81
C TYR A 13 2.39 -1.54 20.82
N HIS A 14 1.70 -0.49 20.42
CA HIS A 14 0.96 0.40 21.33
C HIS A 14 -0.54 0.46 21.05
N TYR A 15 -1.03 -0.31 20.11
CA TYR A 15 -2.44 -0.33 19.71
C TYR A 15 -2.90 -1.77 19.57
N ASP A 16 -4.20 -1.98 19.63
CA ASP A 16 -4.77 -3.30 19.40
C ASP A 16 -4.47 -3.77 17.99
N ASN A 17 -4.25 -5.06 17.84
CA ASN A 17 -4.05 -5.64 16.52
C ASN A 17 -5.35 -5.61 15.72
N ILE A 18 -5.22 -5.46 14.41
CA ILE A 18 -6.35 -5.49 13.49
C ILE A 18 -6.19 -6.72 12.61
N SER A 19 -7.22 -7.58 12.60
CA SER A 19 -7.20 -8.79 11.79
C SER A 19 -7.63 -8.48 10.35
N PHE A 20 -7.21 -9.33 9.44
CA PHE A 20 -7.65 -9.36 8.04
C PHE A 20 -7.11 -8.25 7.14
N CYS A 21 -6.28 -7.33 7.63
CA CYS A 21 -5.73 -6.27 6.78
C CYS A 21 -4.88 -6.84 5.64
N HIS A 22 -4.03 -7.83 5.95
CA HIS A 22 -3.20 -8.48 4.94
C HIS A 22 -4.04 -9.25 3.94
N ASN A 23 -5.06 -9.96 4.42
CA ASN A 23 -5.95 -10.71 3.55
C ASN A 23 -6.73 -9.79 2.63
N ASP A 24 -7.19 -8.65 3.16
CA ASP A 24 -7.92 -7.67 2.35
C ASP A 24 -7.05 -7.09 1.24
N LEU A 25 -5.80 -6.79 1.54
CA LEU A 25 -4.86 -6.31 0.53
C LEU A 25 -4.59 -7.38 -0.53
N PHE A 26 -4.40 -8.62 -0.09
CA PHE A 26 -4.19 -9.73 -1.01
C PHE A 26 -5.38 -9.90 -1.95
N LEU A 27 -6.61 -9.88 -1.42
CA LEU A 27 -7.81 -10.03 -2.22
C LEU A 27 -7.97 -8.87 -3.20
N LEU A 28 -7.66 -7.66 -2.78
CA LEU A 28 -7.71 -6.49 -3.65
C LEU A 28 -6.75 -6.67 -4.83
N GLN A 29 -5.50 -7.02 -4.55
CA GLN A 29 -4.52 -7.16 -5.64
C GLN A 29 -4.90 -8.28 -6.60
N GLU A 30 -5.42 -9.40 -6.11
CA GLU A 30 -5.86 -10.50 -6.96
C GLU A 30 -7.04 -10.09 -7.85
N THR A 31 -7.95 -9.32 -7.29
CA THR A 31 -9.10 -8.81 -8.06
C THR A 31 -8.63 -7.86 -9.15
N LEU A 32 -7.71 -6.96 -8.83
CA LEU A 32 -7.22 -6.00 -9.83
C LEU A 32 -6.47 -6.69 -10.96
N ILE A 33 -5.65 -7.68 -10.63
CA ILE A 33 -4.88 -8.41 -11.63
C ILE A 33 -5.80 -9.27 -12.50
N ASN A 34 -6.72 -9.98 -11.89
CA ASN A 34 -7.54 -10.98 -12.61
C ASN A 34 -8.73 -10.38 -13.34
N PHE A 35 -9.26 -9.24 -12.89
CA PHE A 35 -10.51 -8.70 -13.43
C PHE A 35 -10.46 -7.26 -13.86
N CYS A 36 -9.40 -6.52 -13.56
CA CYS A 36 -9.35 -5.08 -13.81
C CYS A 36 -8.17 -4.65 -14.67
N ASP A 37 -7.52 -5.58 -15.35
CA ASP A 37 -6.41 -5.31 -16.27
C ASP A 37 -5.17 -4.68 -15.62
N TYR A 38 -4.92 -4.97 -14.35
CA TYR A 38 -3.66 -4.58 -13.74
C TYR A 38 -2.59 -5.62 -14.06
N ALA A 39 -1.46 -5.18 -14.57
CA ALA A 39 -0.32 -6.06 -14.77
C ALA A 39 0.35 -6.34 -13.42
N LYS A 40 0.81 -7.58 -13.22
CA LYS A 40 1.44 -7.97 -11.94
C LYS A 40 2.63 -7.08 -11.59
N GLU A 41 3.42 -6.70 -12.58
CA GLU A 41 4.61 -5.88 -12.35
C GLU A 41 4.27 -4.46 -11.91
N ASN A 42 3.01 -4.04 -12.04
CA ASN A 42 2.55 -2.72 -11.63
C ASN A 42 1.78 -2.74 -10.31
N VAL A 43 1.75 -3.89 -9.65
CA VAL A 43 1.11 -4.05 -8.35
C VAL A 43 2.20 -4.08 -7.28
N HIS A 44 2.28 -3.01 -6.50
CA HIS A 44 3.29 -2.85 -5.45
C HIS A 44 2.59 -2.88 -4.11
N SER A 45 2.77 -3.97 -3.38
CA SER A 45 2.12 -4.10 -2.07
C SER A 45 3.12 -4.59 -1.05
N GLN A 46 2.94 -4.16 0.20
CA GLN A 46 3.76 -4.58 1.31
C GLN A 46 2.88 -4.86 2.51
N MET A 47 3.11 -6.01 3.13
CA MET A 47 2.44 -6.41 4.36
C MET A 47 3.44 -6.22 5.50
N ILE A 48 3.18 -5.24 6.35
CA ILE A 48 4.05 -4.94 7.48
C ILE A 48 3.54 -5.74 8.67
N TYR A 49 4.41 -6.57 9.24
CA TYR A 49 4.00 -7.48 10.29
C TYR A 49 3.96 -6.84 11.67
N LYS A 50 4.68 -5.74 11.85
CA LYS A 50 4.64 -5.06 13.15
C LYS A 50 5.09 -3.62 12.97
N ASP A 51 4.27 -2.68 13.35
CA ASP A 51 4.47 -1.24 13.27
C ASP A 51 5.35 -0.77 12.09
N ALA A 52 4.82 0.09 11.29
CA ALA A 52 5.61 0.75 10.25
C ALA A 52 6.61 1.69 10.93
N ASP A 53 7.83 1.70 10.44
CA ASP A 53 8.87 2.57 10.96
C ASP A 53 9.39 3.52 9.87
N GLU A 54 10.42 4.29 10.22
CA GLU A 54 10.97 5.28 9.31
C GLU A 54 11.52 4.65 8.03
N SER A 55 12.12 3.46 8.13
CA SER A 55 12.66 2.79 6.95
C SER A 55 11.56 2.31 6.01
N ASP A 56 10.39 1.93 6.54
CA ASP A 56 9.24 1.58 5.73
C ASP A 56 8.73 2.81 4.98
N CYS A 57 8.69 3.96 5.64
CA CYS A 57 8.27 5.21 5.01
C CYS A 57 9.20 5.60 3.87
N GLU A 58 10.51 5.48 4.09
CA GLU A 58 11.52 5.77 3.07
C GLU A 58 11.38 4.84 1.87
N TYR A 59 11.16 3.57 2.12
CA TYR A 59 10.95 2.59 1.06
C TYR A 59 9.76 2.98 0.19
N TRP A 60 8.63 3.28 0.81
CA TRP A 60 7.41 3.62 0.09
C TRP A 60 7.54 4.94 -0.67
N TYR A 61 8.18 5.93 -0.05
CA TYR A 61 8.43 7.19 -0.75
C TYR A 61 9.25 6.94 -2.03
N SER A 62 10.27 6.10 -1.93
CA SER A 62 11.10 5.75 -3.07
C SER A 62 10.31 5.03 -4.16
N GLU A 63 9.46 4.06 -3.78
CA GLU A 63 8.66 3.31 -4.74
C GLU A 63 7.64 4.20 -5.44
N ILE A 64 6.97 5.06 -4.69
CA ILE A 64 6.00 5.99 -5.26
C ILE A 64 6.71 6.95 -6.23
N SER A 65 7.87 7.45 -5.85
CA SER A 65 8.65 8.35 -6.71
C SER A 65 9.05 7.68 -8.02
N LYS A 66 9.46 6.43 -7.97
CA LYS A 66 9.82 5.67 -9.18
C LYS A 66 8.62 5.53 -10.11
N ILE A 67 7.45 5.22 -9.55
CA ILE A 67 6.23 5.08 -10.33
C ILE A 67 5.87 6.41 -10.96
N CYS A 68 5.85 7.49 -10.18
CA CYS A 68 5.47 8.81 -10.66
C CYS A 68 6.40 9.32 -11.77
N ASN A 69 7.68 8.98 -11.67
CA ASN A 69 8.66 9.42 -12.69
C ASN A 69 8.44 8.78 -14.06
N LYS A 70 7.78 7.64 -14.12
CA LYS A 70 7.52 6.98 -15.40
C LYS A 70 6.06 7.05 -15.83
N MET A 71 5.18 7.65 -15.02
CA MET A 71 3.78 7.79 -15.38
C MET A 71 3.57 8.84 -16.45
N THR A 72 2.59 8.60 -17.31
CA THR A 72 2.13 9.54 -18.31
C THR A 72 0.74 10.03 -17.91
N PRO A 73 0.19 11.07 -18.59
CA PRO A 73 -1.18 11.51 -18.29
C PRO A 73 -2.25 10.45 -18.53
N TYR A 74 -1.92 9.36 -19.20
CA TYR A 74 -2.87 8.28 -19.48
C TYR A 74 -2.82 7.17 -18.45
N ASP A 75 -1.89 7.25 -17.51
CA ASP A 75 -1.73 6.24 -16.46
C ASP A 75 -2.53 6.65 -15.22
N SER A 76 -2.82 5.67 -14.37
CA SER A 76 -3.50 5.92 -13.11
C SER A 76 -2.81 5.15 -11.99
N ILE A 77 -2.94 5.67 -10.77
CA ILE A 77 -2.39 5.01 -9.59
C ILE A 77 -3.48 4.94 -8.52
N LEU A 78 -3.62 3.76 -7.92
CA LEU A 78 -4.54 3.53 -6.82
C LEU A 78 -3.71 3.32 -5.56
N PHE A 79 -4.00 4.09 -4.53
CA PHE A 79 -3.38 3.92 -3.22
C PHE A 79 -4.36 3.22 -2.30
N TYR A 80 -3.88 2.21 -1.59
CA TYR A 80 -4.67 1.48 -0.62
C TYR A 80 -3.89 1.32 0.67
N PHE A 81 -4.55 1.60 1.79
CA PHE A 81 -3.95 1.39 3.11
C PHE A 81 -4.97 0.73 4.01
N ALA A 82 -4.54 -0.30 4.73
CA ALA A 82 -5.34 -0.96 5.76
C ALA A 82 -4.51 -1.08 7.03
N GLY A 83 -5.01 -0.48 8.11
CA GLY A 83 -4.31 -0.46 9.39
C GLY A 83 -4.76 0.71 10.24
N HIS A 84 -4.05 0.94 11.34
CA HIS A 84 -4.29 2.13 12.16
C HIS A 84 -3.66 3.35 11.51
N GLY A 85 -4.40 4.44 11.46
CA GLY A 85 -3.87 5.72 11.07
C GLY A 85 -3.73 6.60 12.30
N MET A 86 -2.82 7.56 12.23
CA MET A 86 -2.64 8.51 13.31
C MET A 86 -2.38 9.88 12.74
N ALA A 87 -3.09 10.87 13.26
CA ALA A 87 -2.80 12.27 12.96
C ALA A 87 -1.72 12.76 13.91
N LEU A 88 -0.74 13.45 13.36
CA LEU A 88 0.34 14.06 14.14
C LEU A 88 0.14 15.57 14.17
N GLY A 89 0.61 16.17 15.23
CA GLY A 89 0.50 17.59 15.41
C GLY A 89 -0.56 17.93 16.45
N GLU A 90 -1.00 19.14 16.42
CA GLU A 90 -1.95 19.54 17.36
C GLU A 90 -3.33 19.32 16.91
N ASP A 91 -3.41 18.68 16.18
CA ASP A 91 -4.61 18.37 15.80
C ASP A 91 -5.44 18.12 16.04
#